data_849ac3d88b02175713b039be04204deb
#
_entry.id   849ac3d88b02175713b039be04204deb
#
_cell.length_a   1.000
_cell.length_b   1.000
_cell.length_c   1.000
_cell.angle_alpha   90.00
_cell.angle_beta   90.00
_cell.angle_gamma   90.00
#
_symmetry.space_group_name_H-M   'P 1'
#
loop_
_entity.id
_entity.type
_entity.pdbx_description
1 polymer ?
#
loop_
_entity_poly.entity_id
_entity_poly.type
_entity_poly.pdbx_seq_one_letter_code
_entity_poly.pdbx_strand_id
1 'polypeptide(L)'
;MTMFNKVSRTFRFGDNDVTLTTGEVARQASGACVVQMGDTVVLATVVAKKEAKEGQDFFPLTVDYVEKAYAAGRFPGGFFKREGRPSEHETLTSRLIDRPIRPLFPKGLPEDVQVLASVISSDQENESDVLSITAASAAVMLSPLPFAEAVAGGRIGRINGQFILNPTVKEMAESDLNIVFAASADALVMVEGEATFVPEDVIIDALEWGRKEIQPLVEAQVKLRELAGKAKMAFTPQEDDAALLARIEELAAGAGLEAAMRVPEKMARKDARKLVKEKIVEALKADPTYGEDEKALSSVGDIIGHIEKKVVRKRILDEGTRIDGRDTKTVRPIEIQPGILPRAHGSALFTRGETQSLCVTTLGSSTDNQRMDSLTGDVTKTFMLHYNFPPFSVGEVKPVRVSRREIGHGALAEKALKPIIPAGDGFPFTVRVVAETLESN
;
A
#
# COMPACT_ATOMS: atom_id res chain seq x y z
N MET A 1 -39.51 11.90 -17.16
CA MET A 1 -38.28 11.16 -17.54
C MET A 1 -37.12 11.74 -16.75
N THR A 2 -36.45 10.96 -15.94
CA THR A 2 -35.25 11.42 -15.25
C THR A 2 -34.16 11.66 -16.28
N MET A 3 -33.48 12.79 -16.18
CA MET A 3 -32.36 13.20 -17.07
C MET A 3 -31.15 12.27 -16.99
N PHE A 4 -31.13 11.35 -16.00
CA PHE A 4 -30.01 10.50 -15.65
C PHE A 4 -30.45 9.05 -15.48
N ASN A 5 -29.59 8.12 -15.83
CA ASN A 5 -29.76 6.67 -15.59
C ASN A 5 -29.25 6.28 -14.20
N LYS A 6 -29.87 6.84 -13.16
CA LYS A 6 -29.55 6.54 -11.78
C LYS A 6 -29.89 5.09 -11.45
N VAL A 7 -28.91 4.33 -10.98
CA VAL A 7 -29.10 2.98 -10.43
C VAL A 7 -28.55 2.96 -9.01
N SER A 8 -29.36 2.48 -8.07
CA SER A 8 -28.98 2.40 -6.65
C SER A 8 -29.28 1.04 -6.08
N ARG A 9 -28.45 0.59 -5.15
CA ARG A 9 -28.65 -0.60 -4.32
C ARG A 9 -28.48 -0.22 -2.88
N THR A 10 -29.53 -0.43 -2.08
CA THR A 10 -29.51 -0.24 -0.63
C THR A 10 -29.70 -1.58 0.05
N PHE A 11 -28.96 -1.82 1.11
CA PHE A 11 -29.05 -3.04 1.92
C PHE A 11 -28.60 -2.75 3.34
N ARG A 12 -29.03 -3.59 4.27
CA ARG A 12 -28.63 -3.50 5.68
C ARG A 12 -27.22 -4.08 5.85
N PHE A 13 -26.35 -3.35 6.56
CA PHE A 13 -24.98 -3.78 6.86
C PHE A 13 -24.65 -3.37 8.31
N GLY A 14 -24.59 -4.36 9.21
CA GLY A 14 -24.57 -4.09 10.64
C GLY A 14 -25.80 -3.27 11.07
N ASP A 15 -25.58 -2.21 11.81
CA ASP A 15 -26.62 -1.29 12.28
C ASP A 15 -26.95 -0.15 11.30
N ASN A 16 -26.28 -0.09 10.15
CA ASN A 16 -26.46 0.95 9.15
C ASN A 16 -27.06 0.42 7.84
N ASP A 17 -27.74 1.29 7.12
CA ASP A 17 -28.07 1.06 5.72
C ASP A 17 -26.90 1.57 4.85
N VAL A 18 -26.44 0.73 3.92
CA VAL A 18 -25.43 1.12 2.93
C VAL A 18 -26.09 1.21 1.56
N THR A 19 -25.83 2.33 0.86
CA THR A 19 -26.34 2.58 -0.49
C THR A 19 -25.19 2.79 -1.46
N LEU A 20 -25.16 2.00 -2.53
CA LEU A 20 -24.27 2.21 -3.68
C LEU A 20 -25.09 2.79 -4.82
N THR A 21 -24.63 3.92 -5.39
CA THR A 21 -25.32 4.63 -6.46
C THR A 21 -24.38 4.94 -7.62
N THR A 22 -24.86 4.77 -8.86
CA THR A 22 -24.14 5.13 -10.08
C THR A 22 -25.06 5.79 -11.12
N GLY A 23 -24.48 6.35 -12.18
CA GLY A 23 -25.20 6.87 -13.35
C GLY A 23 -25.73 8.30 -13.22
N GLU A 24 -25.65 8.93 -12.06
CA GLU A 24 -26.14 10.29 -11.80
C GLU A 24 -25.03 11.35 -11.85
N VAL A 25 -23.90 11.08 -11.20
CA VAL A 25 -22.77 12.01 -11.06
C VAL A 25 -21.52 11.51 -11.77
N ALA A 26 -20.57 12.40 -12.04
CA ALA A 26 -19.25 12.10 -12.61
C ALA A 26 -19.30 11.24 -13.91
N ARG A 27 -20.28 11.48 -14.79
CA ARG A 27 -20.59 10.64 -15.96
C ARG A 27 -19.50 10.63 -17.04
N GLN A 28 -18.54 11.56 -17.02
CA GLN A 28 -17.39 11.56 -17.92
C GLN A 28 -16.27 10.61 -17.47
N ALA A 29 -16.27 10.16 -16.21
CA ALA A 29 -15.35 9.16 -15.73
C ALA A 29 -15.60 7.80 -16.42
N SER A 30 -14.55 6.99 -16.49
CA SER A 30 -14.68 5.61 -17.00
C SER A 30 -15.63 4.79 -16.13
N GLY A 31 -15.61 5.00 -14.81
CA GLY A 31 -16.57 4.49 -13.85
C GLY A 31 -16.71 5.45 -12.66
N ALA A 32 -17.88 5.48 -12.04
CA ALA A 32 -18.15 6.30 -10.87
C ALA A 32 -19.16 5.61 -9.95
N CYS A 33 -18.92 5.67 -8.65
CA CYS A 33 -19.83 5.17 -7.63
C CYS A 33 -19.88 6.14 -6.45
N VAL A 34 -21.09 6.42 -5.96
CA VAL A 34 -21.32 7.06 -4.67
C VAL A 34 -21.68 5.97 -3.67
N VAL A 35 -20.96 5.91 -2.56
CA VAL A 35 -21.28 4.99 -1.46
C VAL A 35 -21.62 5.82 -0.23
N GLN A 36 -22.76 5.50 0.37
CA GLN A 36 -23.29 6.16 1.55
C GLN A 36 -23.50 5.12 2.66
N MET A 37 -23.07 5.46 3.87
CA MET A 37 -23.37 4.75 5.11
C MET A 37 -23.68 5.78 6.20
N GLY A 38 -24.88 5.74 6.76
CA GLY A 38 -25.38 6.86 7.56
C GLY A 38 -25.40 8.15 6.74
N ASP A 39 -24.87 9.26 7.28
CA ASP A 39 -24.68 10.52 6.55
C ASP A 39 -23.25 10.70 6.01
N THR A 40 -22.38 9.68 6.16
CA THR A 40 -21.07 9.66 5.49
C THR A 40 -21.20 9.21 4.06
N VAL A 41 -20.73 10.04 3.11
CA VAL A 41 -20.86 9.84 1.65
C VAL A 41 -19.50 9.99 0.98
N VAL A 42 -19.13 8.98 0.21
CA VAL A 42 -17.91 8.96 -0.59
C VAL A 42 -18.24 8.85 -2.07
N LEU A 43 -17.73 9.76 -2.87
CA LEU A 43 -17.71 9.67 -4.33
C LEU A 43 -16.38 9.08 -4.78
N ALA A 44 -16.39 7.91 -5.40
CA ALA A 44 -15.24 7.36 -6.08
C ALA A 44 -15.40 7.41 -7.61
N THR A 45 -14.31 7.76 -8.28
CA THR A 45 -14.23 7.81 -9.74
C THR A 45 -13.01 7.09 -10.22
N VAL A 46 -13.08 6.46 -11.38
CA VAL A 46 -11.91 5.91 -12.09
C VAL A 46 -11.88 6.44 -13.52
N VAL A 47 -10.71 6.86 -13.94
CA VAL A 47 -10.43 7.30 -15.31
C VAL A 47 -9.22 6.54 -15.82
N ALA A 48 -9.29 6.06 -17.06
CA ALA A 48 -8.17 5.48 -17.77
C ALA A 48 -7.90 6.27 -19.03
N LYS A 49 -6.64 6.52 -19.35
CA LYS A 49 -6.24 7.06 -20.64
C LYS A 49 -6.42 6.00 -21.71
N LYS A 50 -6.80 6.44 -22.91
CA LYS A 50 -6.96 5.56 -24.07
C LYS A 50 -5.62 5.16 -24.71
N GLU A 51 -4.59 5.95 -24.51
CA GLU A 51 -3.28 5.75 -25.11
C GLU A 51 -2.26 5.38 -24.03
N ALA A 52 -1.62 4.24 -24.22
CA ALA A 52 -0.48 3.82 -23.40
C ALA A 52 0.78 4.61 -23.77
N LYS A 53 1.68 4.83 -22.83
CA LYS A 53 3.02 5.32 -23.13
C LYS A 53 3.88 4.20 -23.65
N GLU A 54 4.57 4.41 -24.79
CA GLU A 54 5.55 3.45 -25.30
C GLU A 54 6.67 3.19 -24.26
N GLY A 55 7.05 1.93 -24.10
CA GLY A 55 8.16 1.53 -23.23
C GLY A 55 7.85 1.50 -21.74
N GLN A 56 6.57 1.50 -21.34
CA GLN A 56 6.18 1.43 -19.93
C GLN A 56 6.11 -0.02 -19.46
N ASP A 57 6.99 -0.38 -18.52
CA ASP A 57 7.16 -1.73 -17.96
C ASP A 57 6.40 -1.98 -16.64
N PHE A 58 5.70 -0.96 -16.13
CA PHE A 58 4.91 -1.08 -14.90
C PHE A 58 3.48 -0.56 -15.09
N PHE A 59 2.55 -1.06 -14.28
CA PHE A 59 1.15 -0.59 -14.26
C PHE A 59 1.05 0.78 -13.59
N PRO A 60 0.71 1.84 -14.34
CA PRO A 60 0.67 3.21 -13.83
C PRO A 60 -0.68 3.51 -13.16
N LEU A 61 -0.92 2.95 -11.99
CA LEU A 61 -2.08 3.26 -11.17
C LEU A 61 -1.74 4.38 -10.19
N THR A 62 -2.54 5.45 -10.22
CA THR A 62 -2.55 6.50 -9.21
C THR A 62 -3.84 6.41 -8.42
N VAL A 63 -3.74 6.36 -7.10
CA VAL A 63 -4.89 6.39 -6.20
C VAL A 63 -4.77 7.60 -5.29
N ASP A 64 -5.81 8.42 -5.28
CA ASP A 64 -5.93 9.60 -4.43
C ASP A 64 -7.18 9.50 -3.57
N TYR A 65 -7.05 9.88 -2.31
CA TYR A 65 -8.15 10.06 -1.37
C TYR A 65 -8.11 11.50 -0.87
N VAL A 66 -9.25 12.14 -0.86
CA VAL A 66 -9.39 13.56 -0.51
C VAL A 66 -10.57 13.77 0.44
N GLU A 67 -10.31 14.44 1.53
CA GLU A 67 -11.31 14.91 2.48
C GLU A 67 -11.68 16.36 2.20
N LYS A 68 -12.96 16.62 1.98
CA LYS A 68 -13.45 17.98 1.79
C LYS A 68 -13.89 18.56 3.13
N ALA A 69 -13.32 19.68 3.53
CA ALA A 69 -13.69 20.35 4.78
C ALA A 69 -15.19 20.63 4.87
N TYR A 70 -15.83 20.94 3.74
CA TYR A 70 -17.28 21.14 3.69
C TYR A 70 -18.09 19.86 4.03
N ALA A 71 -17.49 18.67 3.88
CA ALA A 71 -18.16 17.41 4.22
C ALA A 71 -18.56 17.35 5.70
N ALA A 72 -17.79 18.01 6.58
CA ALA A 72 -18.09 18.18 7.99
C ALA A 72 -18.62 19.57 8.35
N GLY A 73 -19.08 20.35 7.35
CA GLY A 73 -19.58 21.70 7.56
C GLY A 73 -18.50 22.71 7.98
N ARG A 74 -17.24 22.46 7.66
CA ARG A 74 -16.09 23.27 8.10
C ARG A 74 -15.43 24.02 6.94
N PHE A 75 -14.69 25.07 7.28
CA PHE A 75 -13.75 25.70 6.38
C PHE A 75 -12.38 25.02 6.50
N PRO A 76 -11.62 24.88 5.38
CA PRO A 76 -10.24 24.45 5.46
C PRO A 76 -9.41 25.37 6.36
N GLY A 77 -8.47 24.81 7.14
CA GLY A 77 -7.50 25.55 7.92
C GLY A 77 -6.58 26.41 7.04
N GLY A 78 -5.65 27.11 7.67
CA GLY A 78 -4.66 27.93 6.98
C GLY A 78 -5.19 29.26 6.43
N PHE A 79 -4.29 30.04 5.86
CA PHE A 79 -4.56 31.41 5.39
C PHE A 79 -5.48 31.44 4.15
N PHE A 80 -5.25 30.54 3.18
CA PHE A 80 -5.97 30.54 1.90
C PHE A 80 -7.38 29.94 1.97
N LYS A 81 -7.77 29.34 3.11
CA LYS A 81 -9.09 28.69 3.27
C LYS A 81 -9.43 27.71 2.13
N ARG A 82 -8.43 26.98 1.66
CA ARG A 82 -8.51 26.02 0.58
C ARG A 82 -7.70 24.78 0.94
N GLU A 83 -8.21 23.60 0.60
CA GLU A 83 -7.45 22.35 0.68
C GLU A 83 -6.18 22.45 -0.17
N GLY A 84 -5.06 22.10 0.41
CA GLY A 84 -3.74 22.20 -0.19
C GLY A 84 -3.11 20.85 -0.50
N ARG A 85 -1.96 20.59 0.11
CA ARG A 85 -1.30 19.29 0.01
C ARG A 85 -2.09 18.25 0.81
N PRO A 86 -2.12 16.98 0.35
CA PRO A 86 -2.73 15.92 1.12
C PRO A 86 -2.17 15.85 2.54
N SER A 87 -3.05 15.66 3.51
CA SER A 87 -2.68 15.37 4.89
C SER A 87 -1.99 14.00 4.99
N GLU A 88 -1.40 13.71 6.16
CA GLU A 88 -0.87 12.39 6.46
C GLU A 88 -1.98 11.33 6.35
N HIS A 89 -3.15 11.59 6.94
CA HIS A 89 -4.31 10.71 6.89
C HIS A 89 -4.78 10.45 5.44
N GLU A 90 -4.92 11.49 4.61
CA GLU A 90 -5.28 11.33 3.20
C GLU A 90 -4.24 10.51 2.43
N THR A 91 -2.96 10.69 2.73
CA THR A 91 -1.87 9.92 2.12
C THR A 91 -1.93 8.45 2.54
N LEU A 92 -2.17 8.15 3.81
CA LEU A 92 -2.28 6.79 4.33
C LEU A 92 -3.54 6.09 3.78
N THR A 93 -4.67 6.78 3.76
CA THR A 93 -5.91 6.23 3.19
C THR A 93 -5.80 5.99 1.69
N SER A 94 -5.13 6.87 0.93
CA SER A 94 -4.80 6.59 -0.48
C SER A 94 -4.06 5.26 -0.65
N ARG A 95 -3.14 4.94 0.27
CA ARG A 95 -2.40 3.68 0.27
C ARG A 95 -3.25 2.49 0.71
N LEU A 96 -4.17 2.68 1.67
CA LEU A 96 -5.15 1.65 2.06
C LEU A 96 -6.05 1.25 0.89
N ILE A 97 -6.42 2.20 0.03
CA ILE A 97 -7.22 1.95 -1.18
C ILE A 97 -6.37 1.30 -2.29
N ASP A 98 -5.15 1.79 -2.53
CA ASP A 98 -4.26 1.30 -3.60
C ASP A 98 -3.86 -0.17 -3.41
N ARG A 99 -3.54 -0.57 -2.19
CA ARG A 99 -3.00 -1.90 -1.87
C ARG A 99 -3.93 -3.06 -2.24
N PRO A 100 -5.23 -3.05 -1.92
CA PRO A 100 -6.14 -4.13 -2.31
C PRO A 100 -6.60 -4.05 -3.78
N ILE A 101 -6.59 -2.88 -4.41
CA ILE A 101 -7.08 -2.70 -5.78
C ILE A 101 -6.02 -3.04 -6.81
N ARG A 102 -4.78 -2.60 -6.61
CA ARG A 102 -3.67 -2.79 -7.57
C ARG A 102 -3.44 -4.24 -8.00
N PRO A 103 -3.38 -5.25 -7.12
CA PRO A 103 -3.11 -6.62 -7.51
C PRO A 103 -4.23 -7.29 -8.31
N LEU A 104 -5.43 -6.71 -8.34
CA LEU A 104 -6.59 -7.24 -9.05
C LEU A 104 -6.68 -6.78 -10.50
N PHE A 105 -5.83 -5.87 -10.92
CA PHE A 105 -5.61 -5.58 -12.34
C PHE A 105 -4.66 -6.62 -12.95
N PRO A 106 -4.86 -6.97 -14.22
CA PRO A 106 -3.94 -7.87 -14.92
C PRO A 106 -2.55 -7.24 -15.04
N LYS A 107 -1.53 -8.07 -14.94
CA LYS A 107 -0.14 -7.63 -15.13
C LYS A 107 0.07 -7.13 -16.55
N GLY A 108 0.85 -6.06 -16.70
CA GLY A 108 1.17 -5.51 -18.01
C GLY A 108 0.07 -4.64 -18.61
N LEU A 109 -0.95 -4.25 -17.85
CA LEU A 109 -1.95 -3.29 -18.30
C LEU A 109 -1.25 -1.94 -18.56
N PRO A 110 -1.28 -1.43 -19.83
CA PRO A 110 -0.46 -0.29 -20.20
C PRO A 110 -1.14 1.06 -19.92
N GLU A 111 -2.45 1.08 -19.68
CA GLU A 111 -3.21 2.31 -19.49
C GLU A 111 -2.84 3.04 -18.20
N ASP A 112 -2.65 4.36 -18.26
CA ASP A 112 -2.58 5.23 -17.09
C ASP A 112 -3.97 5.25 -16.41
N VAL A 113 -4.06 4.71 -15.21
CA VAL A 113 -5.32 4.65 -14.45
C VAL A 113 -5.24 5.56 -13.22
N GLN A 114 -6.25 6.41 -13.04
CA GLN A 114 -6.42 7.18 -11.83
C GLN A 114 -7.73 6.81 -11.14
N VAL A 115 -7.64 6.49 -9.85
CA VAL A 115 -8.76 6.33 -8.94
C VAL A 115 -8.76 7.50 -7.96
N LEU A 116 -9.88 8.21 -7.87
CA LEU A 116 -10.06 9.31 -6.92
C LEU A 116 -11.26 9.01 -6.04
N ALA A 117 -11.06 8.90 -4.73
CA ALA A 117 -12.10 8.83 -3.72
C ALA A 117 -12.18 10.18 -2.99
N SER A 118 -13.36 10.77 -2.95
CA SER A 118 -13.62 12.06 -2.32
C SER A 118 -14.71 11.92 -1.28
N VAL A 119 -14.42 12.30 -0.04
CA VAL A 119 -15.42 12.40 1.03
C VAL A 119 -16.19 13.69 0.83
N ILE A 120 -17.49 13.59 0.55
CA ILE A 120 -18.35 14.73 0.23
C ILE A 120 -19.43 15.00 1.29
N SER A 121 -19.58 14.08 2.24
CA SER A 121 -20.36 14.26 3.48
C SER A 121 -19.77 13.38 4.59
N SER A 122 -19.80 13.82 5.83
CA SER A 122 -19.32 13.08 7.00
C SER A 122 -20.23 13.34 8.19
N ASP A 123 -20.74 12.25 8.79
CA ASP A 123 -21.51 12.29 10.03
C ASP A 123 -20.62 12.35 11.28
N GLN A 124 -19.30 12.26 11.12
CA GLN A 124 -18.30 12.23 12.19
C GLN A 124 -18.40 10.99 13.10
N GLU A 125 -19.20 10.02 12.73
CA GLU A 125 -19.37 8.74 13.43
C GLU A 125 -18.84 7.57 12.62
N ASN A 126 -19.18 7.52 11.32
CA ASN A 126 -18.74 6.47 10.40
C ASN A 126 -17.46 6.89 9.68
N GLU A 127 -16.41 6.10 9.82
CA GLU A 127 -15.13 6.39 9.16
C GLU A 127 -15.19 6.18 7.65
N SER A 128 -14.73 7.17 6.90
CA SER A 128 -14.80 7.21 5.44
C SER A 128 -13.68 6.44 4.73
N ASP A 129 -12.60 6.09 5.43
CA ASP A 129 -11.43 5.42 4.84
C ASP A 129 -11.77 4.01 4.32
N VAL A 130 -12.38 3.17 5.17
CA VAL A 130 -12.80 1.80 4.78
C VAL A 130 -13.93 1.82 3.76
N LEU A 131 -14.84 2.79 3.88
CA LEU A 131 -15.92 3.00 2.92
C LEU A 131 -15.37 3.37 1.53
N SER A 132 -14.25 4.12 1.51
CA SER A 132 -13.57 4.53 0.28
C SER A 132 -12.92 3.37 -0.46
N ILE A 133 -12.47 2.30 0.22
CA ILE A 133 -11.98 1.08 -0.42
C ILE A 133 -13.13 0.45 -1.24
N THR A 134 -14.28 0.30 -0.62
CA THR A 134 -15.48 -0.24 -1.27
C THR A 134 -15.96 0.65 -2.43
N ALA A 135 -15.98 1.97 -2.25
CA ALA A 135 -16.38 2.93 -3.27
C ALA A 135 -15.44 2.89 -4.48
N ALA A 136 -14.13 2.85 -4.25
CA ALA A 136 -13.13 2.76 -5.30
C ALA A 136 -13.23 1.44 -6.08
N SER A 137 -13.37 0.31 -5.38
CA SER A 137 -13.61 -1.00 -6.00
C SER A 137 -14.87 -0.98 -6.86
N ALA A 138 -16.00 -0.47 -6.34
CA ALA A 138 -17.26 -0.35 -7.08
C ALA A 138 -17.10 0.51 -8.34
N ALA A 139 -16.41 1.65 -8.27
CA ALA A 139 -16.14 2.49 -9.43
C ALA A 139 -15.34 1.76 -10.52
N VAL A 140 -14.30 0.98 -10.11
CA VAL A 140 -13.52 0.17 -11.06
C VAL A 140 -14.34 -0.99 -11.62
N MET A 141 -15.16 -1.65 -10.81
CA MET A 141 -16.08 -2.70 -11.25
C MET A 141 -17.06 -2.21 -12.32
N LEU A 142 -17.58 -0.99 -12.18
CA LEU A 142 -18.50 -0.35 -13.13
C LEU A 142 -17.83 0.14 -14.42
N SER A 143 -16.52 0.32 -14.41
CA SER A 143 -15.73 0.80 -15.55
C SER A 143 -15.50 -0.29 -16.61
N PRO A 144 -15.03 0.06 -17.82
CA PRO A 144 -14.62 -0.92 -18.81
C PRO A 144 -13.27 -1.57 -18.53
N LEU A 145 -12.53 -1.16 -17.49
CA LEU A 145 -11.21 -1.70 -17.19
C LEU A 145 -11.27 -3.20 -16.82
N PRO A 146 -10.26 -4.00 -17.20
CA PRO A 146 -10.17 -5.41 -16.84
C PRO A 146 -9.81 -5.52 -15.36
N PHE A 147 -10.79 -5.76 -14.52
CA PHE A 147 -10.65 -5.90 -13.08
C PHE A 147 -11.25 -7.24 -12.65
N ALA A 148 -10.49 -8.04 -11.92
CA ALA A 148 -10.80 -9.45 -11.70
C ALA A 148 -12.08 -9.62 -10.86
N GLU A 149 -12.13 -9.00 -9.69
CA GLU A 149 -13.20 -9.19 -8.72
C GLU A 149 -13.40 -7.96 -7.82
N ALA A 150 -14.57 -7.89 -7.18
CA ALA A 150 -14.88 -6.84 -6.22
C ALA A 150 -14.16 -7.08 -4.90
N VAL A 151 -13.69 -5.99 -4.28
CA VAL A 151 -13.20 -6.00 -2.90
C VAL A 151 -13.98 -5.01 -2.06
N ALA A 152 -14.19 -5.34 -0.79
CA ALA A 152 -14.77 -4.43 0.19
C ALA A 152 -13.81 -4.20 1.34
N GLY A 153 -13.76 -2.95 1.82
CA GLY A 153 -12.99 -2.55 2.98
C GLY A 153 -13.83 -2.58 4.25
N GLY A 154 -13.22 -3.00 5.35
CA GLY A 154 -13.81 -2.98 6.68
C GLY A 154 -12.78 -2.68 7.75
N ARG A 155 -13.27 -2.28 8.91
CA ARG A 155 -12.50 -2.10 10.14
C ARG A 155 -13.04 -3.04 11.20
N ILE A 156 -12.15 -3.71 11.93
CA ILE A 156 -12.51 -4.55 13.06
C ILE A 156 -12.01 -3.87 14.33
N GLY A 157 -12.92 -3.58 15.23
CA GLY A 157 -12.66 -3.25 16.62
C GLY A 157 -12.98 -4.44 17.53
N ARG A 158 -12.51 -4.38 18.79
CA ARG A 158 -12.85 -5.34 19.83
C ARG A 158 -13.07 -4.62 21.14
N ILE A 159 -14.28 -4.77 21.69
CA ILE A 159 -14.67 -4.17 22.98
C ILE A 159 -15.19 -5.30 23.88
N ASN A 160 -14.68 -5.40 25.10
CA ASN A 160 -15.04 -6.45 26.05
C ASN A 160 -14.95 -7.88 25.46
N GLY A 161 -13.96 -8.10 24.57
CA GLY A 161 -13.74 -9.40 23.92
C GLY A 161 -14.64 -9.69 22.71
N GLN A 162 -15.57 -8.80 22.35
CA GLN A 162 -16.46 -8.95 21.20
C GLN A 162 -15.97 -8.16 19.99
N PHE A 163 -15.99 -8.76 18.82
CA PHE A 163 -15.65 -8.10 17.56
C PHE A 163 -16.79 -7.21 17.09
N ILE A 164 -16.44 -6.04 16.58
CA ILE A 164 -17.35 -5.06 16.00
C ILE A 164 -16.84 -4.70 14.62
N LEU A 165 -17.71 -4.81 13.61
CA LEU A 165 -17.38 -4.42 12.23
C LEU A 165 -17.76 -2.95 12.02
N ASN A 166 -16.80 -2.18 11.49
CA ASN A 166 -16.92 -0.74 11.29
C ASN A 166 -17.42 0.00 12.54
N PRO A 167 -16.69 -0.15 13.68
CA PRO A 167 -17.05 0.56 14.89
C PRO A 167 -17.05 2.07 14.64
N THR A 168 -17.94 2.77 15.32
CA THR A 168 -17.98 4.24 15.29
C THR A 168 -16.70 4.82 15.92
N VAL A 169 -16.44 6.10 15.65
CA VAL A 169 -15.30 6.83 16.25
C VAL A 169 -15.30 6.74 17.79
N LYS A 170 -16.49 6.75 18.41
CA LYS A 170 -16.63 6.61 19.87
C LYS A 170 -16.29 5.21 20.35
N GLU A 171 -16.77 4.18 19.66
CA GLU A 171 -16.48 2.78 19.99
C GLU A 171 -15.00 2.45 19.79
N MET A 172 -14.35 3.05 18.76
CA MET A 172 -12.92 2.88 18.54
C MET A 172 -12.06 3.39 19.71
N ALA A 173 -12.52 4.39 20.45
CA ALA A 173 -11.80 4.88 21.62
C ALA A 173 -11.74 3.86 22.78
N GLU A 174 -12.68 2.91 22.82
CA GLU A 174 -12.77 1.84 23.83
C GLU A 174 -12.18 0.51 23.33
N SER A 175 -11.81 0.44 22.05
CA SER A 175 -11.35 -0.78 21.42
C SER A 175 -9.88 -1.07 21.70
N ASP A 176 -9.56 -2.34 22.02
CA ASP A 176 -8.18 -2.83 22.13
C ASP A 176 -7.60 -3.35 20.81
N LEU A 177 -8.41 -3.35 19.73
CA LEU A 177 -8.05 -3.81 18.40
C LEU A 177 -8.51 -2.78 17.35
N ASN A 178 -7.65 -2.44 16.41
CA ASN A 178 -7.94 -1.60 15.26
C ASN A 178 -7.31 -2.21 14.02
N ILE A 179 -8.06 -3.05 13.30
CA ILE A 179 -7.60 -3.69 12.08
C ILE A 179 -8.43 -3.19 10.90
N VAL A 180 -7.79 -2.54 9.94
CA VAL A 180 -8.35 -2.28 8.61
C VAL A 180 -8.00 -3.44 7.71
N PHE A 181 -8.99 -3.99 7.03
CA PHE A 181 -8.82 -5.08 6.08
C PHE A 181 -9.60 -4.83 4.80
N ALA A 182 -9.20 -5.50 3.75
CA ALA A 182 -9.98 -5.61 2.53
C ALA A 182 -10.08 -7.08 2.11
N ALA A 183 -11.28 -7.50 1.73
CA ALA A 183 -11.53 -8.86 1.30
C ALA A 183 -12.33 -8.90 0.00
N SER A 184 -12.04 -9.91 -0.82
CA SER A 184 -12.86 -10.34 -1.94
C SER A 184 -13.85 -11.43 -1.49
N ALA A 185 -14.53 -12.08 -2.44
CA ALA A 185 -15.41 -13.20 -2.12
C ALA A 185 -14.66 -14.33 -1.40
N ASP A 186 -13.45 -14.65 -1.85
CA ASP A 186 -12.73 -15.86 -1.45
C ASP A 186 -11.49 -15.59 -0.58
N ALA A 187 -10.95 -14.37 -0.56
CA ALA A 187 -9.65 -14.09 0.04
C ALA A 187 -9.59 -12.77 0.83
N LEU A 188 -8.73 -12.74 1.84
CA LEU A 188 -8.21 -11.50 2.40
C LEU A 188 -7.14 -10.94 1.45
N VAL A 189 -7.32 -9.70 1.01
CA VAL A 189 -6.44 -9.04 0.03
C VAL A 189 -5.48 -8.07 0.68
N MET A 190 -5.89 -7.43 1.77
CA MET A 190 -5.09 -6.46 2.52
C MET A 190 -5.44 -6.49 4.00
N VAL A 191 -4.44 -6.36 4.83
CA VAL A 191 -4.56 -6.19 6.28
C VAL A 191 -3.58 -5.13 6.75
N GLU A 192 -4.03 -4.23 7.59
CA GLU A 192 -3.20 -3.28 8.33
C GLU A 192 -3.87 -2.96 9.67
N GLY A 193 -3.12 -2.93 10.77
CA GLY A 193 -3.74 -2.65 12.04
C GLY A 193 -2.76 -2.35 13.16
N GLU A 194 -3.34 -2.10 14.31
CA GLU A 194 -2.68 -1.96 15.60
C GLU A 194 -3.52 -2.66 16.67
N ALA A 195 -2.88 -3.09 17.76
CA ALA A 195 -3.55 -3.76 18.87
C ALA A 195 -2.85 -3.42 20.18
N THR A 196 -3.61 -3.40 21.28
CA THR A 196 -3.09 -3.20 22.62
C THR A 196 -2.88 -4.57 23.27
N PHE A 197 -1.75 -5.22 22.93
CA PHE A 197 -1.31 -6.53 23.46
C PHE A 197 -2.35 -7.65 23.29
N VAL A 198 -3.05 -7.67 22.15
CA VAL A 198 -4.01 -8.73 21.81
C VAL A 198 -3.23 -9.94 21.27
N PRO A 199 -3.53 -11.19 21.70
CA PRO A 199 -2.90 -12.40 21.21
C PRO A 199 -3.12 -12.63 19.71
N GLU A 200 -2.19 -13.31 19.04
CA GLU A 200 -2.20 -13.53 17.60
C GLU A 200 -3.38 -14.42 17.14
N ASP A 201 -3.78 -15.40 17.93
CA ASP A 201 -4.95 -16.26 17.65
C ASP A 201 -6.24 -15.43 17.60
N VAL A 202 -6.41 -14.47 18.50
CA VAL A 202 -7.56 -13.54 18.49
C VAL A 202 -7.54 -12.65 17.23
N ILE A 203 -6.36 -12.24 16.77
CA ILE A 203 -6.23 -11.46 15.52
C ILE A 203 -6.64 -12.32 14.31
N ILE A 204 -6.23 -13.59 14.28
CA ILE A 204 -6.63 -14.53 13.22
C ILE A 204 -8.15 -14.71 13.21
N ASP A 205 -8.74 -14.96 14.37
CA ASP A 205 -10.20 -15.10 14.52
C ASP A 205 -10.96 -13.84 14.07
N ALA A 206 -10.44 -12.65 14.43
CA ALA A 206 -10.99 -11.36 14.00
C ALA A 206 -11.01 -11.23 12.47
N LEU A 207 -9.91 -11.59 11.80
CA LEU A 207 -9.79 -11.52 10.36
C LEU A 207 -10.70 -12.50 9.63
N GLU A 208 -10.81 -13.73 10.14
CA GLU A 208 -11.73 -14.73 9.58
C GLU A 208 -13.20 -14.32 9.76
N TRP A 209 -13.54 -13.79 10.94
CA TRP A 209 -14.85 -13.22 11.20
C TRP A 209 -15.16 -12.05 10.28
N GLY A 210 -14.27 -11.04 10.23
CA GLY A 210 -14.46 -9.86 9.40
C GLY A 210 -14.61 -10.16 7.91
N ARG A 211 -13.85 -11.15 7.38
CA ARG A 211 -13.99 -11.61 6.00
C ARG A 211 -15.39 -12.16 5.69
N LYS A 212 -16.03 -12.82 6.65
CA LYS A 212 -17.39 -13.32 6.48
C LYS A 212 -18.41 -12.18 6.54
N GLU A 213 -18.27 -11.31 7.53
CA GLU A 213 -19.20 -10.20 7.74
C GLU A 213 -19.20 -9.15 6.62
N ILE A 214 -18.08 -8.98 5.90
CA ILE A 214 -17.95 -7.99 4.83
C ILE A 214 -18.62 -8.42 3.49
N GLN A 215 -19.00 -9.69 3.33
CA GLN A 215 -19.50 -10.24 2.08
C GLN A 215 -20.70 -9.50 1.47
N PRO A 216 -21.66 -8.97 2.24
CA PRO A 216 -22.77 -8.20 1.66
C PRO A 216 -22.31 -6.99 0.83
N LEU A 217 -21.19 -6.34 1.22
CA LEU A 217 -20.60 -5.23 0.46
C LEU A 217 -19.95 -5.69 -0.85
N VAL A 218 -19.35 -6.88 -0.88
CA VAL A 218 -18.79 -7.49 -2.10
C VAL A 218 -19.92 -7.83 -3.08
N GLU A 219 -20.95 -8.55 -2.59
CA GLU A 219 -22.10 -8.94 -3.40
C GLU A 219 -22.86 -7.75 -3.97
N ALA A 220 -23.02 -6.67 -3.19
CA ALA A 220 -23.71 -5.47 -3.64
C ALA A 220 -23.03 -4.82 -4.85
N GLN A 221 -21.69 -4.80 -4.87
CA GLN A 221 -20.90 -4.30 -5.99
C GLN A 221 -21.09 -5.17 -7.25
N VAL A 222 -21.08 -6.49 -7.10
CA VAL A 222 -21.32 -7.44 -8.21
C VAL A 222 -22.71 -7.19 -8.81
N LYS A 223 -23.75 -7.12 -7.98
CA LYS A 223 -25.13 -6.85 -8.41
C LYS A 223 -25.28 -5.47 -9.05
N LEU A 224 -24.60 -4.44 -8.56
CA LEU A 224 -24.62 -3.12 -9.16
C LEU A 224 -23.93 -3.12 -10.53
N ARG A 225 -22.83 -3.85 -10.69
CA ARG A 225 -22.15 -4.06 -11.98
C ARG A 225 -23.05 -4.75 -13.00
N GLU A 226 -23.80 -5.76 -12.62
CA GLU A 226 -24.75 -6.44 -13.50
C GLU A 226 -25.84 -5.50 -14.04
N LEU A 227 -26.27 -4.54 -13.21
CA LEU A 227 -27.34 -3.58 -13.57
C LEU A 227 -26.85 -2.39 -14.39
N ALA A 228 -25.64 -1.91 -14.14
CA ALA A 228 -25.17 -0.62 -14.67
C ALA A 228 -23.69 -0.63 -15.11
N GLY A 229 -23.00 -1.75 -15.03
CA GLY A 229 -21.60 -1.87 -15.42
C GLY A 229 -21.40 -1.76 -16.93
N LYS A 230 -20.29 -1.16 -17.34
CA LYS A 230 -19.85 -1.14 -18.73
C LYS A 230 -19.23 -2.48 -19.12
N ALA A 231 -19.33 -2.85 -20.42
CA ALA A 231 -18.64 -4.01 -20.95
C ALA A 231 -17.12 -3.87 -20.69
N LYS A 232 -16.50 -4.95 -20.20
CA LYS A 232 -15.06 -4.96 -19.96
C LYS A 232 -14.30 -4.96 -21.28
N MET A 233 -13.26 -4.15 -21.35
CA MET A 233 -12.33 -4.16 -22.49
C MET A 233 -11.58 -5.50 -22.52
N ALA A 234 -11.36 -5.98 -23.73
CA ALA A 234 -10.49 -7.14 -23.92
C ALA A 234 -9.04 -6.74 -23.61
N PHE A 235 -8.39 -7.50 -22.77
CA PHE A 235 -6.97 -7.37 -22.50
C PHE A 235 -6.33 -8.75 -22.63
N THR A 236 -5.38 -8.86 -23.51
CA THR A 236 -4.54 -10.05 -23.64
C THR A 236 -3.19 -9.71 -23.02
N PRO A 237 -2.82 -10.33 -21.89
CA PRO A 237 -1.47 -10.17 -21.35
C PRO A 237 -0.45 -10.50 -22.44
N GLN A 238 0.62 -9.72 -22.49
CA GLN A 238 1.73 -10.07 -23.37
C GLN A 238 2.30 -11.40 -22.85
N GLU A 239 2.19 -12.45 -23.64
CA GLU A 239 2.82 -13.73 -23.31
C GLU A 239 4.34 -13.57 -23.38
N ASP A 240 5.02 -14.10 -22.37
CA ASP A 240 6.47 -14.21 -22.40
C ASP A 240 6.86 -15.09 -23.60
N ASP A 241 7.83 -14.67 -24.36
CA ASP A 241 8.40 -15.52 -25.41
C ASP A 241 9.06 -16.75 -24.76
N ALA A 242 8.35 -17.87 -24.78
CA ALA A 242 8.80 -19.11 -24.15
C ALA A 242 10.11 -19.62 -24.75
N ALA A 243 10.36 -19.38 -26.04
CA ALA A 243 11.60 -19.78 -26.71
C ALA A 243 12.76 -18.88 -26.25
N LEU A 244 12.54 -17.56 -26.15
CA LEU A 244 13.51 -16.62 -25.61
C LEU A 244 13.81 -16.93 -24.14
N LEU A 245 12.78 -17.20 -23.33
CA LEU A 245 12.95 -17.58 -21.93
C LEU A 245 13.84 -18.84 -21.79
N ALA A 246 13.52 -19.91 -22.54
CA ALA A 246 14.30 -21.14 -22.52
C ALA A 246 15.75 -20.91 -22.97
N ARG A 247 15.95 -20.06 -23.99
CA ARG A 247 17.29 -19.71 -24.48
C ARG A 247 18.09 -18.95 -23.43
N ILE A 248 17.48 -17.99 -22.75
CA ILE A 248 18.16 -17.24 -21.69
C ILE A 248 18.41 -18.13 -20.45
N GLU A 249 17.51 -19.07 -20.11
CA GLU A 249 17.73 -20.06 -19.05
C GLU A 249 18.96 -20.94 -19.36
N GLU A 250 19.10 -21.40 -20.59
CA GLU A 250 20.29 -22.17 -21.04
C GLU A 250 21.58 -21.35 -20.93
N LEU A 251 21.56 -20.11 -21.45
CA LEU A 251 22.71 -19.21 -21.39
C LEU A 251 23.07 -18.85 -19.95
N ALA A 252 22.09 -18.64 -19.07
CA ALA A 252 22.29 -18.34 -17.67
C ALA A 252 22.95 -19.50 -16.91
N ALA A 253 22.52 -20.74 -17.20
CA ALA A 253 23.13 -21.93 -16.64
C ALA A 253 24.60 -22.06 -17.12
N GLY A 254 24.86 -21.88 -18.41
CA GLY A 254 26.20 -21.90 -18.99
C GLY A 254 27.13 -20.78 -18.50
N ALA A 255 26.59 -19.60 -18.23
CA ALA A 255 27.34 -18.46 -17.71
C ALA A 255 27.61 -18.53 -16.19
N GLY A 256 27.05 -19.52 -15.48
CA GLY A 256 27.29 -19.75 -14.06
C GLY A 256 26.42 -18.88 -13.13
N LEU A 257 25.18 -18.56 -13.50
CA LEU A 257 24.28 -17.74 -12.69
C LEU A 257 24.05 -18.32 -11.30
N GLU A 258 23.87 -19.64 -11.19
CA GLU A 258 23.66 -20.29 -9.88
C GLU A 258 24.88 -20.11 -8.96
N ALA A 259 26.08 -20.23 -9.47
CA ALA A 259 27.30 -20.00 -8.72
C ALA A 259 27.44 -18.53 -8.28
N ALA A 260 27.10 -17.60 -9.16
CA ALA A 260 27.09 -16.17 -8.84
C ALA A 260 26.09 -15.84 -7.71
N MET A 261 24.92 -16.51 -7.71
CA MET A 261 23.89 -16.34 -6.67
C MET A 261 24.25 -17.01 -5.31
N ARG A 262 25.29 -17.84 -5.28
CA ARG A 262 25.81 -18.47 -4.04
C ARG A 262 26.88 -17.64 -3.33
N VAL A 263 27.32 -16.52 -3.92
CA VAL A 263 28.30 -15.62 -3.28
C VAL A 263 27.64 -14.92 -2.07
N PRO A 264 28.12 -15.12 -0.84
CA PRO A 264 27.43 -14.61 0.35
C PRO A 264 27.49 -13.07 0.48
N GLU A 265 28.65 -12.49 0.14
CA GLU A 265 28.88 -11.05 0.27
C GLU A 265 28.16 -10.29 -0.86
N LYS A 266 27.45 -9.21 -0.51
CA LYS A 266 26.53 -8.48 -1.39
C LYS A 266 27.21 -7.86 -2.60
N MET A 267 28.32 -7.13 -2.40
CA MET A 267 29.00 -6.44 -3.49
C MET A 267 29.68 -7.42 -4.45
N ALA A 268 30.37 -8.43 -3.92
CA ALA A 268 30.95 -9.49 -4.74
C ALA A 268 29.89 -10.27 -5.51
N ARG A 269 28.74 -10.54 -4.90
CA ARG A 269 27.59 -11.14 -5.59
C ARG A 269 27.03 -10.24 -6.69
N LYS A 270 26.91 -8.92 -6.44
CA LYS A 270 26.46 -7.94 -7.43
C LYS A 270 27.39 -7.92 -8.64
N ASP A 271 28.71 -7.92 -8.41
CA ASP A 271 29.70 -7.93 -9.47
C ASP A 271 29.69 -9.26 -10.26
N ALA A 272 29.59 -10.39 -9.56
CA ALA A 272 29.45 -11.71 -10.20
C ALA A 272 28.17 -11.78 -11.09
N ARG A 273 27.05 -11.28 -10.61
CA ARG A 273 25.79 -11.21 -11.39
C ARG A 273 25.92 -10.31 -12.61
N LYS A 274 26.58 -9.16 -12.47
CA LYS A 274 26.83 -8.25 -13.58
C LYS A 274 27.63 -8.92 -14.68
N LEU A 275 28.71 -9.62 -14.34
CA LEU A 275 29.52 -10.37 -15.31
C LEU A 275 28.72 -11.47 -16.01
N VAL A 276 27.86 -12.20 -15.28
CA VAL A 276 26.96 -13.19 -15.86
C VAL A 276 25.98 -12.55 -16.84
N LYS A 277 25.35 -11.43 -16.45
CA LYS A 277 24.44 -10.69 -17.33
C LYS A 277 25.12 -10.22 -18.61
N GLU A 278 26.32 -9.67 -18.52
CA GLU A 278 27.11 -9.24 -19.68
C GLU A 278 27.40 -10.41 -20.64
N LYS A 279 27.82 -11.57 -20.11
CA LYS A 279 28.02 -12.78 -20.93
C LYS A 279 26.76 -13.25 -21.65
N ILE A 280 25.59 -13.20 -20.95
CA ILE A 280 24.32 -13.59 -21.55
C ILE A 280 23.94 -12.64 -22.67
N VAL A 281 24.08 -11.33 -22.46
CA VAL A 281 23.79 -10.31 -23.48
C VAL A 281 24.70 -10.47 -24.70
N GLU A 282 26.01 -10.70 -24.49
CA GLU A 282 26.96 -10.95 -25.59
C GLU A 282 26.60 -12.22 -26.38
N ALA A 283 26.29 -13.31 -25.70
CA ALA A 283 25.88 -14.56 -26.34
C ALA A 283 24.55 -14.40 -27.11
N LEU A 284 23.59 -13.64 -26.56
CA LEU A 284 22.34 -13.39 -27.25
C LEU A 284 22.50 -12.48 -28.47
N LYS A 285 23.40 -11.49 -28.42
CA LYS A 285 23.75 -10.67 -29.58
C LYS A 285 24.41 -11.47 -30.73
N ALA A 286 25.09 -12.56 -30.38
CA ALA A 286 25.66 -13.48 -31.37
C ALA A 286 24.67 -14.55 -31.86
N ASP A 287 23.48 -14.63 -31.27
CA ASP A 287 22.45 -15.60 -31.61
C ASP A 287 21.78 -15.21 -32.95
N PRO A 288 21.68 -16.14 -33.94
CA PRO A 288 21.09 -15.84 -35.25
C PRO A 288 19.62 -15.40 -35.18
N THR A 289 18.90 -15.81 -34.12
CA THR A 289 17.46 -15.55 -33.98
C THR A 289 17.18 -14.24 -33.24
N TYR A 290 17.98 -13.92 -32.22
CA TYR A 290 17.71 -12.82 -31.31
C TYR A 290 18.70 -11.66 -31.37
N GLY A 291 19.82 -11.81 -32.10
CA GLY A 291 20.91 -10.83 -32.09
C GLY A 291 20.56 -9.44 -32.61
N GLU A 292 19.58 -9.33 -33.49
CA GLU A 292 19.07 -8.08 -34.07
C GLU A 292 17.73 -7.66 -33.43
N ASP A 293 17.15 -8.46 -32.50
CA ASP A 293 15.90 -8.17 -31.84
C ASP A 293 16.12 -7.27 -30.59
N GLU A 294 15.96 -5.96 -30.78
CA GLU A 294 16.10 -4.97 -29.67
C GLU A 294 15.16 -5.25 -28.51
N LYS A 295 13.96 -5.80 -28.75
CA LYS A 295 13.00 -6.12 -27.71
C LYS A 295 13.47 -7.31 -26.88
N ALA A 296 13.98 -8.35 -27.53
CA ALA A 296 14.59 -9.50 -26.85
C ALA A 296 15.79 -9.06 -26.00
N LEU A 297 16.68 -8.23 -26.57
CA LEU A 297 17.85 -7.73 -25.86
C LEU A 297 17.48 -6.84 -24.64
N SER A 298 16.44 -6.02 -24.75
CA SER A 298 15.98 -5.18 -23.63
C SER A 298 15.35 -5.98 -22.51
N SER A 299 14.67 -7.10 -22.79
CA SER A 299 13.99 -7.96 -21.82
C SER A 299 14.93 -8.88 -21.02
N VAL A 300 16.19 -9.03 -21.44
CA VAL A 300 17.19 -9.92 -20.78
C VAL A 300 17.29 -9.65 -19.29
N GLY A 301 17.27 -8.37 -18.88
CA GLY A 301 17.38 -7.99 -17.47
C GLY A 301 16.24 -8.54 -16.60
N ASP A 302 15.03 -8.45 -17.09
CA ASP A 302 13.82 -8.90 -16.39
C ASP A 302 13.74 -10.41 -16.34
N ILE A 303 14.06 -11.08 -17.47
CA ILE A 303 14.08 -12.53 -17.54
C ILE A 303 15.14 -13.10 -16.59
N ILE A 304 16.36 -12.54 -16.55
CA ILE A 304 17.40 -12.95 -15.57
C ILE A 304 16.88 -12.74 -14.14
N GLY A 305 16.24 -11.60 -13.84
CA GLY A 305 15.65 -11.36 -12.52
C GLY A 305 14.63 -12.42 -12.11
N HIS A 306 13.80 -12.90 -13.03
CA HIS A 306 12.87 -14.01 -12.79
C HIS A 306 13.60 -15.34 -12.54
N ILE A 307 14.65 -15.64 -13.28
CA ILE A 307 15.48 -16.85 -13.09
C ILE A 307 16.17 -16.79 -11.74
N GLU A 308 16.81 -15.67 -11.38
CA GLU A 308 17.43 -15.44 -10.08
C GLU A 308 16.46 -15.69 -8.93
N LYS A 309 15.24 -15.14 -9.04
CA LYS A 309 14.19 -15.35 -8.04
C LYS A 309 13.84 -16.84 -7.89
N LYS A 310 13.71 -17.58 -9.00
CA LYS A 310 13.47 -19.04 -8.97
C LYS A 310 14.62 -19.78 -8.29
N VAL A 311 15.87 -19.48 -8.66
CA VAL A 311 17.08 -20.10 -8.09
C VAL A 311 17.19 -19.87 -6.58
N VAL A 312 17.04 -18.60 -6.14
CA VAL A 312 17.12 -18.26 -4.71
C VAL A 312 15.99 -18.92 -3.92
N ARG A 313 14.76 -18.85 -4.44
CA ARG A 313 13.61 -19.45 -3.77
C ARG A 313 13.74 -20.98 -3.65
N LYS A 314 14.18 -21.65 -4.71
CA LYS A 314 14.45 -23.09 -4.72
C LYS A 314 15.47 -23.44 -3.66
N ARG A 315 16.61 -22.73 -3.60
CA ARG A 315 17.65 -22.94 -2.60
C ARG A 315 17.12 -22.79 -1.17
N ILE A 316 16.32 -21.77 -0.89
CA ILE A 316 15.73 -21.57 0.44
C ILE A 316 14.82 -22.74 0.82
N LEU A 317 14.02 -23.24 -0.12
CA LEU A 317 13.09 -24.34 0.14
C LEU A 317 13.80 -25.68 0.28
N ASP A 318 14.78 -25.97 -0.55
CA ASP A 318 15.46 -27.26 -0.59
C ASP A 318 16.60 -27.39 0.45
N GLU A 319 17.39 -26.31 0.62
CA GLU A 319 18.59 -26.30 1.45
C GLU A 319 18.40 -25.55 2.78
N GLY A 320 17.28 -24.84 3.00
CA GLY A 320 17.06 -23.98 4.18
C GLY A 320 18.03 -22.80 4.28
N THR A 321 18.73 -22.46 3.18
CA THR A 321 19.82 -21.48 3.19
C THR A 321 19.42 -20.21 2.43
N ARG A 322 19.48 -19.05 3.08
CA ARG A 322 19.22 -17.74 2.46
C ARG A 322 20.37 -17.30 1.54
N ILE A 323 20.16 -16.24 0.77
CA ILE A 323 21.12 -15.72 -0.20
C ILE A 323 22.49 -15.33 0.41
N ASP A 324 22.50 -14.88 1.66
CA ASP A 324 23.68 -14.49 2.43
C ASP A 324 24.30 -15.65 3.26
N GLY A 325 23.83 -16.88 3.06
CA GLY A 325 24.32 -18.07 3.72
C GLY A 325 23.70 -18.38 5.09
N ARG A 326 22.85 -17.50 5.63
CA ARG A 326 22.12 -17.76 6.88
C ARG A 326 21.03 -18.81 6.70
N ASP A 327 20.65 -19.46 7.79
CA ASP A 327 19.42 -20.27 7.86
C ASP A 327 18.15 -19.39 7.85
N THR A 328 16.99 -20.01 7.93
CA THR A 328 15.69 -19.30 7.91
C THR A 328 15.33 -18.62 9.22
N LYS A 329 16.05 -18.89 10.34
CA LYS A 329 15.75 -18.38 11.69
C LYS A 329 16.74 -17.31 12.14
N THR A 330 18.01 -17.39 11.72
CA THR A 330 19.06 -16.47 12.13
C THR A 330 18.80 -15.06 11.63
N VAL A 331 18.74 -14.09 12.53
CA VAL A 331 18.66 -12.66 12.23
C VAL A 331 20.04 -12.14 11.84
N ARG A 332 20.11 -11.11 10.97
CA ARG A 332 21.37 -10.42 10.68
C ARG A 332 21.93 -9.82 11.97
N PRO A 333 23.27 -9.72 12.13
CA PRO A 333 23.86 -9.08 13.29
C PRO A 333 23.30 -7.69 13.53
N ILE A 334 22.95 -7.39 14.78
CA ILE A 334 22.42 -6.11 15.21
C ILE A 334 23.46 -5.45 16.10
N GLU A 335 23.77 -4.19 15.81
CA GLU A 335 24.60 -3.32 16.63
C GLU A 335 23.85 -2.02 16.92
N ILE A 336 23.91 -1.53 18.16
CA ILE A 336 23.26 -0.30 18.59
C ILE A 336 24.27 0.57 19.33
N GLN A 337 24.47 1.78 18.87
CA GLN A 337 25.34 2.78 19.48
C GLN A 337 24.50 3.96 20.00
N PRO A 338 24.11 3.98 21.29
CA PRO A 338 23.36 5.08 21.86
C PRO A 338 24.23 6.32 22.11
N GLY A 339 23.60 7.51 22.15
CA GLY A 339 24.27 8.75 22.52
C GLY A 339 25.24 9.31 21.47
N ILE A 340 25.08 8.92 20.19
CA ILE A 340 26.04 9.30 19.12
C ILE A 340 26.02 10.80 18.81
N LEU A 341 24.90 11.51 19.02
CA LEU A 341 24.78 12.93 18.75
C LEU A 341 24.88 13.74 20.04
N PRO A 342 25.85 14.69 20.16
CA PRO A 342 26.14 15.38 21.41
C PRO A 342 25.09 16.39 21.86
N ARG A 343 24.20 16.85 20.99
CA ARG A 343 23.21 17.90 21.26
C ARG A 343 21.76 17.40 21.25
N ALA A 344 21.51 16.19 20.78
CA ALA A 344 20.16 15.62 20.76
C ALA A 344 19.75 15.17 22.18
N HIS A 345 18.43 15.19 22.48
CA HIS A 345 17.90 14.67 23.75
C HIS A 345 18.10 13.15 23.87
N GLY A 346 17.98 12.44 22.74
CA GLY A 346 18.32 11.04 22.59
C GLY A 346 18.76 10.74 21.18
N SER A 347 19.72 9.86 21.01
CA SER A 347 20.12 9.38 19.68
C SER A 347 20.67 7.97 19.75
N ALA A 348 20.46 7.19 18.71
CA ALA A 348 21.05 5.87 18.55
C ALA A 348 21.31 5.59 17.07
N LEU A 349 22.49 5.03 16.79
CA LEU A 349 22.78 4.44 15.49
C LEU A 349 22.46 2.96 15.58
N PHE A 350 21.47 2.53 14.80
CA PHE A 350 21.04 1.15 14.68
C PHE A 350 21.57 0.57 13.38
N THR A 351 22.31 -0.53 13.47
CA THR A 351 22.82 -1.26 12.32
C THR A 351 22.34 -2.71 12.36
N ARG A 352 21.76 -3.19 11.27
CA ARG A 352 21.37 -4.59 11.07
C ARG A 352 21.95 -5.11 9.77
N GLY A 353 23.07 -5.80 9.87
CA GLY A 353 23.86 -6.18 8.68
C GLY A 353 24.32 -4.93 7.93
N GLU A 354 23.86 -4.76 6.70
CA GLU A 354 24.20 -3.62 5.82
C GLU A 354 23.10 -2.53 5.82
N THR A 355 22.15 -2.61 6.72
CA THR A 355 21.10 -1.57 6.86
C THR A 355 21.38 -0.75 8.10
N GLN A 356 21.43 0.57 7.96
CA GLN A 356 21.76 1.47 9.05
C GLN A 356 20.73 2.60 9.15
N SER A 357 20.30 2.89 10.37
CA SER A 357 19.36 3.96 10.68
C SER A 357 19.84 4.78 11.87
N LEU A 358 19.91 6.09 11.70
CA LEU A 358 20.12 7.03 12.79
C LEU A 358 18.77 7.46 13.36
N CYS A 359 18.46 7.01 14.56
CA CYS A 359 17.25 7.38 15.27
C CYS A 359 17.54 8.52 16.26
N VAL A 360 16.82 9.62 16.13
CA VAL A 360 17.00 10.83 16.95
C VAL A 360 15.70 11.17 17.65
N THR A 361 15.75 11.32 18.97
CA THR A 361 14.60 11.68 19.82
C THR A 361 14.72 13.11 20.29
N THR A 362 13.62 13.84 20.19
CA THR A 362 13.44 15.18 20.76
C THR A 362 12.24 15.15 21.73
N LEU A 363 12.43 15.70 22.91
CA LEU A 363 11.38 15.92 23.90
C LEU A 363 10.95 17.38 23.86
N GLY A 364 9.65 17.61 23.76
CA GLY A 364 9.01 18.91 23.76
C GLY A 364 8.00 19.07 24.87
N SER A 365 7.39 20.22 24.96
CA SER A 365 6.28 20.52 25.86
C SER A 365 4.94 20.28 25.17
N SER A 366 3.83 20.50 25.86
CA SER A 366 2.47 20.42 25.28
C SER A 366 2.23 21.42 24.14
N THR A 367 3.04 22.48 24.04
CA THR A 367 2.97 23.44 22.90
C THR A 367 3.52 22.85 21.60
N ASP A 368 4.32 21.79 21.70
CA ASP A 368 4.92 21.10 20.57
C ASP A 368 4.07 19.93 20.05
N ASN A 369 2.91 19.69 20.67
CA ASN A 369 1.95 18.68 20.22
C ASN A 369 1.54 18.96 18.76
N GLN A 370 1.49 17.90 17.96
CA GLN A 370 0.96 18.01 16.62
C GLN A 370 -0.57 18.08 16.66
N ARG A 371 -1.11 19.18 16.18
CA ARG A 371 -2.56 19.34 16.00
C ARG A 371 -2.93 19.04 14.57
N MET A 372 -3.92 18.20 14.39
CA MET A 372 -4.40 17.79 13.07
C MET A 372 -5.90 18.06 12.99
N ASP A 373 -6.28 18.84 11.97
CA ASP A 373 -7.69 19.02 11.62
C ASP A 373 -8.15 17.74 10.89
N SER A 374 -9.18 17.06 11.39
CA SER A 374 -9.76 15.88 10.77
C SER A 374 -11.26 16.11 10.60
N LEU A 375 -11.92 15.35 9.69
CA LEU A 375 -13.37 15.41 9.54
C LEU A 375 -14.11 15.03 10.82
N THR A 376 -13.54 14.12 11.61
CA THR A 376 -14.11 13.65 12.87
C THR A 376 -13.78 14.53 14.08
N GLY A 377 -13.02 15.61 13.90
CA GLY A 377 -12.62 16.53 14.95
C GLY A 377 -11.12 16.81 14.97
N ASP A 378 -10.72 17.67 15.89
CA ASP A 378 -9.31 18.01 16.05
C ASP A 378 -8.61 16.90 16.84
N VAL A 379 -7.55 16.34 16.28
CA VAL A 379 -6.74 15.29 16.91
C VAL A 379 -5.41 15.88 17.35
N THR A 380 -4.99 15.54 18.55
CA THR A 380 -3.68 15.95 19.10
C THR A 380 -2.80 14.72 19.28
N LYS A 381 -1.63 14.72 18.64
CA LYS A 381 -0.59 13.71 18.84
C LYS A 381 0.48 14.22 19.80
N THR A 382 0.80 13.43 20.82
CA THR A 382 1.92 13.65 21.75
C THR A 382 3.15 12.83 21.40
N PHE A 383 2.99 11.83 20.53
CA PHE A 383 4.07 11.02 19.96
C PHE A 383 4.03 11.09 18.44
N MET A 384 5.17 11.34 17.84
CA MET A 384 5.35 11.41 16.39
C MET A 384 6.60 10.65 15.98
N LEU A 385 6.49 9.87 14.88
CA LEU A 385 7.65 9.25 14.26
C LEU A 385 7.72 9.62 12.79
N HIS A 386 8.85 10.22 12.39
CA HIS A 386 9.13 10.56 11.00
C HIS A 386 10.24 9.66 10.45
N TYR A 387 9.98 9.04 9.33
CA TYR A 387 10.92 8.18 8.62
C TYR A 387 11.40 8.87 7.34
N ASN A 388 12.70 8.94 7.17
CA ASN A 388 13.34 9.52 6.00
C ASN A 388 14.24 8.50 5.32
N PHE A 389 14.15 8.46 3.98
CA PHE A 389 14.93 7.58 3.12
C PHE A 389 15.71 8.41 2.08
N PRO A 390 16.82 9.04 2.48
CA PRO A 390 17.60 9.88 1.58
C PRO A 390 18.20 9.06 0.42
N PRO A 391 18.34 9.64 -0.77
CA PRO A 391 18.85 8.93 -1.95
C PRO A 391 20.25 8.33 -1.77
N PHE A 392 21.11 8.98 -0.97
CA PHE A 392 22.45 8.48 -0.68
C PHE A 392 22.47 7.11 0.03
N SER A 393 21.39 6.76 0.76
CA SER A 393 21.29 5.48 1.47
C SER A 393 21.34 4.26 0.54
N VAL A 394 21.07 4.45 -0.74
CA VAL A 394 21.14 3.45 -1.81
C VAL A 394 22.09 3.86 -2.95
N GLY A 395 22.89 4.92 -2.74
CA GLY A 395 23.86 5.40 -3.72
C GLY A 395 23.23 6.06 -4.96
N GLU A 396 22.03 6.62 -4.82
CA GLU A 396 21.31 7.29 -5.92
C GLU A 396 21.38 8.82 -5.82
N VAL A 397 21.22 9.48 -6.98
CA VAL A 397 21.06 10.93 -7.08
C VAL A 397 19.62 11.23 -7.46
N LYS A 398 18.84 11.75 -6.50
CA LYS A 398 17.42 12.11 -6.66
C LYS A 398 17.10 13.38 -5.87
N PRO A 399 16.04 14.15 -6.24
CA PRO A 399 15.55 15.23 -5.40
C PRO A 399 15.15 14.73 -4.01
N VAL A 400 15.55 15.47 -2.97
CA VAL A 400 15.17 15.17 -1.58
C VAL A 400 13.73 15.63 -1.36
N ARG A 401 12.81 14.69 -1.39
CA ARG A 401 11.37 14.91 -1.14
C ARG A 401 10.81 13.71 -0.40
N VAL A 402 10.01 13.98 0.62
CA VAL A 402 9.27 12.92 1.33
C VAL A 402 8.22 12.33 0.39
N SER A 403 8.29 11.02 0.19
CA SER A 403 7.36 10.28 -0.66
C SER A 403 6.19 9.71 0.16
N ARG A 404 5.09 9.37 -0.53
CA ARG A 404 3.96 8.62 0.10
C ARG A 404 4.41 7.30 0.73
N ARG A 405 5.49 6.68 0.20
CA ARG A 405 6.07 5.44 0.75
C ARG A 405 6.73 5.70 2.11
N GLU A 406 7.48 6.78 2.23
CA GLU A 406 8.14 7.16 3.50
C GLU A 406 7.11 7.50 4.57
N ILE A 407 6.07 8.26 4.23
CA ILE A 407 4.94 8.54 5.15
C ILE A 407 4.31 7.23 5.62
N GLY A 408 3.98 6.32 4.71
CA GLY A 408 3.39 5.04 5.05
C GLY A 408 4.30 4.13 5.89
N HIS A 409 5.62 4.15 5.64
CA HIS A 409 6.58 3.38 6.42
C HIS A 409 6.75 3.95 7.83
N GLY A 410 6.84 5.29 7.94
CA GLY A 410 6.90 5.99 9.23
C GLY A 410 5.67 5.71 10.08
N ALA A 411 4.48 5.77 9.51
CA ALA A 411 3.24 5.50 10.21
C ALA A 411 3.15 4.07 10.79
N LEU A 412 3.68 3.06 10.08
CA LEU A 412 3.75 1.69 10.61
C LEU A 412 4.71 1.59 11.81
N ALA A 413 5.85 2.27 11.75
CA ALA A 413 6.79 2.32 12.87
C ALA A 413 6.22 3.11 14.06
N GLU A 414 5.48 4.20 13.81
CA GLU A 414 4.78 4.97 14.84
C GLU A 414 3.76 4.09 15.56
N LYS A 415 2.90 3.38 14.83
CA LYS A 415 1.92 2.46 15.40
C LYS A 415 2.57 1.37 16.26
N ALA A 416 3.68 0.79 15.79
CA ALA A 416 4.39 -0.27 16.49
C ALA A 416 5.04 0.20 17.81
N LEU A 417 5.49 1.46 17.88
CA LEU A 417 6.15 2.02 19.06
C LEU A 417 5.18 2.68 20.05
N LYS A 418 4.06 3.19 19.58
CA LYS A 418 3.06 3.92 20.38
C LYS A 418 2.68 3.22 21.71
N PRO A 419 2.45 1.88 21.74
CA PRO A 419 2.07 1.21 22.99
C PRO A 419 3.15 1.16 24.06
N ILE A 420 4.43 1.35 23.69
CA ILE A 420 5.58 1.28 24.62
C ILE A 420 6.17 2.64 24.96
N ILE A 421 5.69 3.72 24.32
CA ILE A 421 6.13 5.08 24.65
C ILE A 421 5.56 5.46 26.02
N PRO A 422 6.39 5.96 26.97
CA PRO A 422 5.89 6.43 28.25
C PRO A 422 4.81 7.49 28.07
N ALA A 423 3.74 7.39 28.82
CA ALA A 423 2.59 8.32 28.78
C ALA A 423 2.03 8.55 30.18
N GLY A 424 1.14 9.53 30.31
CA GLY A 424 0.47 9.89 31.57
C GLY A 424 1.22 10.92 32.41
N ASP A 425 0.72 11.15 33.63
CA ASP A 425 1.19 12.24 34.49
C ASP A 425 2.67 12.18 34.87
N GLY A 426 3.28 11.00 34.83
CA GLY A 426 4.70 10.83 35.11
C GLY A 426 5.61 11.16 33.94
N PHE A 427 5.06 11.43 32.74
CA PHE A 427 5.81 11.74 31.54
C PHE A 427 5.14 12.83 30.71
N PRO A 428 5.26 14.10 31.09
CA PRO A 428 4.54 15.23 30.49
C PRO A 428 5.17 15.77 29.21
N PHE A 429 5.86 14.92 28.44
CA PHE A 429 6.60 15.35 27.26
C PHE A 429 5.89 14.94 25.97
N THR A 430 5.96 15.83 24.99
CA THR A 430 5.75 15.47 23.59
C THR A 430 7.02 14.83 23.07
N VAL A 431 6.89 13.68 22.43
CA VAL A 431 8.02 12.91 21.87
C VAL A 431 8.01 12.95 20.37
N ARG A 432 9.11 13.39 19.78
CA ARG A 432 9.34 13.26 18.33
C ARG A 432 10.55 12.38 18.06
N VAL A 433 10.34 11.27 17.34
CA VAL A 433 11.42 10.41 16.85
C VAL A 433 11.60 10.64 15.35
N VAL A 434 12.83 10.81 14.92
CA VAL A 434 13.19 10.84 13.49
C VAL A 434 14.11 9.68 13.21
N ALA A 435 13.74 8.83 12.25
CA ALA A 435 14.53 7.71 11.78
C ALA A 435 15.09 8.05 10.39
N GLU A 436 16.38 8.36 10.33
CA GLU A 436 17.12 8.63 9.09
C GLU A 436 17.79 7.36 8.62
N THR A 437 17.41 6.84 7.45
CA THR A 437 18.09 5.71 6.84
C THR A 437 19.42 6.17 6.25
N LEU A 438 20.54 5.72 6.80
CA LEU A 438 21.86 6.08 6.32
C LEU A 438 22.38 5.11 5.27
N GLU A 439 22.03 3.84 5.41
CA GLU A 439 22.40 2.77 4.49
C GLU A 439 21.25 1.77 4.37
N SER A 440 20.95 1.33 3.15
CA SER A 440 19.91 0.34 2.89
C SER A 440 20.39 -0.73 1.91
N ASN A 441 19.82 -1.90 2.11
CA ASN A 441 20.15 -3.09 1.36
C ASN A 441 19.18 -3.26 0.18
#